data_2d1074e5b7b7e9371132e278763a2d5d
#
_entry.id   2d1074e5b7b7e9371132e278763a2d5d
#
_cell.length_a   1.000
_cell.length_b   1.000
_cell.length_c   1.000
_cell.angle_alpha   90.00
_cell.angle_beta   90.00
_cell.angle_gamma   90.00
#
_symmetry.space_group_name_H-M   'P 1'
#
loop_
_entity.id
_entity.type
_entity.pdbx_description
1 polymer ?
#
loop_
_entity_poly.entity_id
_entity_poly.type
_entity_poly.pdbx_seq_one_letter_code
_entity_poly.pdbx_strand_id
1 'polypeptide(L)'
;KTMILKCIAGIATPDSGYISLNGRVLFDSEKKINLKASLRKTGYLFQDYALFPTMTARENINIVMKKKNHELVDKWISAYGLEKVADNYPQKLSGGQKQRVAMIRMLASDPECILLDEPFSALDEHIKRKMEMELMEMLENFHKPIIFVSHNREEIYRFADKVCSVEDGIVSRTYDKKYFYYKP
;
A
#
# COMPACT_ATOMS: atom_id res chain seq x y z
N LYS A 1 -5.57 -2.92 13.60
CA LYS A 1 -4.53 -3.08 12.56
C LYS A 1 -4.53 -1.87 11.63
N THR A 2 -5.61 -1.57 10.93
CA THR A 2 -5.77 -0.41 10.03
C THR A 2 -5.36 0.93 10.67
N MET A 3 -5.70 1.15 11.96
CA MET A 3 -5.31 2.38 12.66
C MET A 3 -3.81 2.55 12.77
N ILE A 4 -3.04 1.46 12.95
CA ILE A 4 -1.57 1.51 12.98
C ILE A 4 -1.04 2.03 11.63
N LEU A 5 -1.52 1.49 10.51
CA LEU A 5 -1.12 1.95 9.19
C LEU A 5 -1.51 3.41 8.95
N LYS A 6 -2.72 3.81 9.36
CA LYS A 6 -3.19 5.20 9.26
C LYS A 6 -2.34 6.16 10.09
N CYS A 7 -1.91 5.74 11.29
CA CYS A 7 -0.99 6.52 12.12
C CYS A 7 0.39 6.66 11.46
N ILE A 8 0.94 5.60 10.87
CA ILE A 8 2.22 5.66 10.14
C ILE A 8 2.11 6.58 8.92
N ALA A 9 1.01 6.48 8.17
CA ALA A 9 0.77 7.32 7.00
C ALA A 9 0.48 8.81 7.34
N GLY A 10 0.15 9.12 8.59
CA GLY A 10 -0.25 10.48 9.02
C GLY A 10 -1.67 10.84 8.64
N ILE A 11 -2.52 9.85 8.39
CA ILE A 11 -3.97 9.98 8.16
C ILE A 11 -4.70 10.08 9.51
N ALA A 12 -4.17 9.38 10.52
CA ALA A 12 -4.62 9.48 11.91
C ALA A 12 -3.45 9.93 12.79
N THR A 13 -3.77 10.62 13.89
CA THR A 13 -2.77 11.05 14.87
C THR A 13 -2.82 10.11 16.07
N PRO A 14 -1.70 9.49 16.47
CA PRO A 14 -1.63 8.73 17.73
C PRO A 14 -1.80 9.65 18.94
N ASP A 15 -2.33 9.14 20.04
CA ASP A 15 -2.42 9.89 21.31
C ASP A 15 -1.02 10.14 21.90
N SER A 16 -0.12 9.15 21.80
CA SER A 16 1.27 9.25 22.29
C SER A 16 2.18 8.28 21.54
N GLY A 17 3.49 8.46 21.72
CA GLY A 17 4.51 7.56 21.21
C GLY A 17 5.43 8.19 20.18
N TYR A 18 6.10 7.32 19.40
CA TYR A 18 7.16 7.71 18.47
C TYR A 18 7.08 6.88 17.18
N ILE A 19 7.14 7.55 16.04
CA ILE A 19 7.20 6.91 14.71
C ILE A 19 8.36 7.52 13.94
N SER A 20 9.24 6.68 13.42
CA SER A 20 10.32 7.10 12.51
C SER A 20 10.44 6.18 11.31
N LEU A 21 10.93 6.73 10.21
CA LEU A 21 11.22 6.01 8.96
C LEU A 21 12.60 6.45 8.45
N ASN A 22 13.52 5.50 8.31
CA ASN A 22 14.89 5.74 7.85
C ASN A 22 15.60 6.87 8.65
N GLY A 23 15.43 6.88 9.98
CA GLY A 23 16.00 7.89 10.87
C GLY A 23 15.28 9.23 10.90
N ARG A 24 14.30 9.46 10.01
CA ARG A 24 13.46 10.66 10.01
C ARG A 24 12.27 10.47 10.94
N VAL A 25 12.09 11.38 11.90
CA VAL A 25 10.96 11.38 12.82
C VAL A 25 9.71 11.83 12.07
N LEU A 26 8.68 10.98 12.09
CA LEU A 26 7.37 11.25 11.49
C LEU A 26 6.37 11.75 12.53
N PHE A 27 6.45 11.19 13.75
CA PHE A 27 5.64 11.56 14.89
C PHE A 27 6.45 11.39 16.17
N ASP A 28 6.33 12.34 17.08
CA ASP A 28 6.92 12.29 18.42
C ASP A 28 6.06 13.14 19.36
N SER A 29 5.33 12.49 20.28
CA SER A 29 4.42 13.17 21.20
C SER A 29 5.14 14.05 22.20
N GLU A 30 6.35 13.68 22.63
CA GLU A 30 7.15 14.45 23.61
C GLU A 30 7.71 15.72 22.97
N LYS A 31 8.22 15.61 21.74
CA LYS A 31 8.76 16.74 20.99
C LYS A 31 7.72 17.52 20.19
N LYS A 32 6.43 17.14 20.28
CA LYS A 32 5.34 17.75 19.53
C LYS A 32 5.56 17.76 18.01
N ILE A 33 6.19 16.72 17.47
CA ILE A 33 6.42 16.55 16.05
C ILE A 33 5.28 15.71 15.48
N ASN A 34 4.61 16.22 14.44
CA ASN A 34 3.62 15.47 13.67
C ASN A 34 3.69 15.91 12.20
N LEU A 35 4.44 15.15 11.40
CA LEU A 35 4.56 15.44 9.97
C LEU A 35 3.23 15.17 9.26
N LYS A 36 2.83 16.10 8.39
CA LYS A 36 1.68 15.91 7.49
C LYS A 36 1.89 14.67 6.60
N ALA A 37 0.82 13.97 6.26
CA ALA A 37 0.86 12.77 5.42
C ALA A 37 1.66 12.97 4.12
N SER A 38 1.49 14.11 3.44
CA SER A 38 2.21 14.44 2.20
C SER A 38 3.75 14.52 2.36
N LEU A 39 4.25 14.72 3.58
CA LEU A 39 5.68 14.80 3.89
C LEU A 39 6.26 13.48 4.39
N ARG A 40 5.43 12.48 4.68
CA ARG A 40 5.89 11.20 5.23
C ARG A 40 6.49 10.27 4.19
N LYS A 41 6.21 10.51 2.92
CA LYS A 41 6.66 9.69 1.78
C LYS A 41 6.28 8.21 1.94
N THR A 42 5.09 7.94 2.44
CA THR A 42 4.52 6.61 2.56
C THR A 42 3.53 6.38 1.42
N GLY A 43 3.64 5.27 0.72
CA GLY A 43 2.62 4.78 -0.20
C GLY A 43 1.56 4.03 0.58
N TYR A 44 0.29 4.36 0.41
CA TYR A 44 -0.82 3.67 1.08
C TYR A 44 -1.77 3.09 0.04
N LEU A 45 -2.00 1.79 0.10
CA LEU A 45 -3.06 1.14 -0.67
C LEU A 45 -4.27 0.93 0.23
N PHE A 46 -5.34 1.67 -0.04
CA PHE A 46 -6.61 1.58 0.67
C PHE A 46 -7.42 0.37 0.18
N GLN A 47 -8.24 -0.18 1.05
CA GLN A 47 -9.13 -1.30 0.72
C GLN A 47 -10.13 -0.96 -0.40
N ASP A 48 -10.59 0.30 -0.49
CA ASP A 48 -11.48 0.83 -1.53
C ASP A 48 -10.73 1.48 -2.70
N TYR A 49 -9.39 1.30 -2.75
CA TYR A 49 -8.47 1.88 -3.74
C TYR A 49 -8.37 3.41 -3.74
N ALA A 50 -9.31 4.13 -3.16
CA ALA A 50 -9.39 5.59 -3.04
C ALA A 50 -8.97 6.34 -4.32
N LEU A 51 -9.46 5.91 -5.49
CA LEU A 51 -9.21 6.61 -6.75
C LEU A 51 -10.00 7.91 -6.79
N PHE A 52 -9.40 8.95 -7.38
CA PHE A 52 -10.08 10.22 -7.59
C PHE A 52 -11.18 10.03 -8.66
N PRO A 53 -12.47 10.16 -8.32
CA PRO A 53 -13.57 9.80 -9.21
C PRO A 53 -13.72 10.77 -10.40
N THR A 54 -13.17 11.96 -10.29
CA THR A 54 -13.18 13.02 -11.31
C THR A 54 -11.97 12.98 -12.23
N MET A 55 -11.07 12.03 -12.06
CA MET A 55 -9.85 11.84 -12.83
C MET A 55 -9.89 10.50 -13.57
N THR A 56 -9.38 10.44 -14.78
CA THR A 56 -9.17 9.21 -15.53
C THR A 56 -8.13 8.32 -14.84
N ALA A 57 -7.97 7.06 -15.29
CA ALA A 57 -6.93 6.18 -14.78
C ALA A 57 -5.53 6.80 -14.94
N ARG A 58 -5.25 7.35 -16.12
CA ARG A 58 -4.01 8.07 -16.43
C ARG A 58 -3.77 9.25 -15.51
N GLU A 59 -4.78 10.09 -15.30
CA GLU A 59 -4.69 11.26 -14.42
C GLU A 59 -4.49 10.88 -12.96
N ASN A 60 -5.14 9.81 -12.49
CA ASN A 60 -4.92 9.26 -11.15
C ASN A 60 -3.46 8.87 -10.90
N ILE A 61 -2.78 8.35 -11.93
CA ILE A 61 -1.36 7.99 -11.84
C ILE A 61 -0.49 9.26 -11.88
N ASN A 62 -0.78 10.16 -12.81
CA ASN A 62 0.02 11.38 -13.03
C ASN A 62 0.02 12.35 -11.85
N ILE A 63 -1.09 12.45 -11.09
CA ILE A 63 -1.26 13.47 -10.05
C ILE A 63 -0.25 13.35 -8.91
N VAL A 64 0.27 12.16 -8.65
CA VAL A 64 1.22 11.91 -7.55
C VAL A 64 2.68 12.07 -7.96
N MET A 65 2.97 12.21 -9.25
CA MET A 65 4.33 12.31 -9.74
C MET A 65 4.89 13.71 -9.50
N LYS A 66 6.10 13.81 -8.94
CA LYS A 66 6.80 15.09 -8.72
C LYS A 66 7.10 15.87 -10.01
N LYS A 67 7.40 15.12 -11.08
CA LYS A 67 7.55 15.66 -12.44
C LYS A 67 6.67 14.82 -13.36
N LYS A 68 5.83 15.49 -14.14
CA LYS A 68 5.01 14.81 -15.15
C LYS A 68 5.94 14.11 -16.14
N ASN A 69 5.82 12.81 -16.20
CA ASN A 69 6.57 11.95 -17.14
C ASN A 69 5.57 11.04 -17.86
N HIS A 70 5.06 11.53 -18.98
CA HIS A 70 4.05 10.83 -19.77
C HIS A 70 4.56 9.49 -20.28
N GLU A 71 5.83 9.41 -20.71
CA GLU A 71 6.43 8.18 -21.21
C GLU A 71 6.48 7.08 -20.13
N LEU A 72 6.81 7.45 -18.88
CA LEU A 72 6.83 6.50 -17.76
C LEU A 72 5.42 6.01 -17.42
N VAL A 73 4.43 6.92 -17.45
CA VAL A 73 3.03 6.54 -17.22
C VAL A 73 2.53 5.62 -18.32
N ASP A 74 2.85 5.90 -19.59
CA ASP A 74 2.48 5.04 -20.71
C ASP A 74 3.13 3.66 -20.62
N LYS A 75 4.39 3.58 -20.19
CA LYS A 75 5.06 2.31 -19.91
C LYS A 75 4.34 1.50 -18.84
N TRP A 76 3.95 2.11 -17.72
CA TRP A 76 3.19 1.41 -16.68
C TRP A 76 1.79 1.00 -17.16
N ILE A 77 1.09 1.90 -17.85
CA ILE A 77 -0.24 1.59 -18.43
C ILE A 77 -0.15 0.36 -19.33
N SER A 78 0.88 0.30 -20.18
CA SER A 78 1.10 -0.83 -21.09
C SER A 78 1.52 -2.09 -20.32
N ALA A 79 2.48 -1.98 -19.43
CA ALA A 79 2.98 -3.13 -18.65
C ALA A 79 1.89 -3.84 -17.85
N TYR A 80 0.88 -3.08 -17.40
CA TYR A 80 -0.22 -3.62 -16.59
C TYR A 80 -1.55 -3.76 -17.33
N GLY A 81 -1.53 -3.71 -18.68
CA GLY A 81 -2.69 -3.97 -19.54
C GLY A 81 -3.85 -3.01 -19.34
N LEU A 82 -3.53 -1.72 -19.17
CA LEU A 82 -4.53 -0.67 -18.94
C LEU A 82 -4.74 0.25 -20.16
N GLU A 83 -4.12 -0.04 -21.33
CA GLU A 83 -4.14 0.83 -22.50
C GLU A 83 -5.56 1.17 -22.95
N LYS A 84 -6.45 0.17 -23.00
CA LYS A 84 -7.82 0.33 -23.45
C LYS A 84 -8.71 1.14 -22.50
N VAL A 85 -8.23 1.34 -21.26
CA VAL A 85 -9.01 1.99 -20.18
C VAL A 85 -8.26 3.16 -19.54
N ALA A 86 -7.11 3.53 -20.08
CA ALA A 86 -6.26 4.60 -19.53
C ALA A 86 -7.02 5.93 -19.36
N ASP A 87 -7.89 6.24 -20.29
CA ASP A 87 -8.65 7.49 -20.31
C ASP A 87 -10.09 7.33 -19.78
N ASN A 88 -10.38 6.17 -19.16
CA ASN A 88 -11.64 5.93 -18.46
C ASN A 88 -11.58 6.46 -17.02
N TYR A 89 -12.74 6.96 -16.55
CA TYR A 89 -12.96 7.30 -15.15
C TYR A 89 -13.13 6.04 -14.29
N PRO A 90 -12.85 6.10 -12.97
CA PRO A 90 -12.94 4.93 -12.07
C PRO A 90 -14.27 4.18 -12.13
N GLN A 91 -15.39 4.87 -12.39
CA GLN A 91 -16.70 4.25 -12.49
C GLN A 91 -16.81 3.24 -13.65
N LYS A 92 -16.00 3.42 -14.71
CA LYS A 92 -15.96 2.53 -15.89
C LYS A 92 -14.89 1.45 -15.81
N LEU A 93 -14.16 1.36 -14.69
CA LEU A 93 -13.11 0.39 -14.47
C LEU A 93 -13.64 -0.82 -13.70
N SER A 94 -13.20 -2.03 -14.06
CA SER A 94 -13.42 -3.23 -13.24
C SER A 94 -12.65 -3.13 -11.91
N GLY A 95 -13.01 -3.97 -10.93
CA GLY A 95 -12.30 -4.01 -9.63
C GLY A 95 -10.79 -4.21 -9.79
N GLY A 96 -10.36 -5.18 -10.60
CA GLY A 96 -8.94 -5.41 -10.87
C GLY A 96 -8.24 -4.25 -11.59
N GLN A 97 -8.93 -3.56 -12.52
CA GLN A 97 -8.38 -2.37 -13.16
C GLN A 97 -8.22 -1.21 -12.17
N LYS A 98 -9.20 -0.97 -11.30
CA LYS A 98 -9.09 0.02 -10.21
C LYS A 98 -7.90 -0.27 -9.30
N GLN A 99 -7.73 -1.53 -8.93
CA GLN A 99 -6.63 -1.96 -8.08
C GLN A 99 -5.26 -1.70 -8.75
N ARG A 100 -5.09 -2.10 -10.02
CA ARG A 100 -3.85 -1.83 -10.77
C ARG A 100 -3.55 -0.34 -10.85
N VAL A 101 -4.54 0.49 -11.16
CA VAL A 101 -4.37 1.97 -11.18
C VAL A 101 -3.93 2.49 -9.82
N ALA A 102 -4.53 2.00 -8.73
CA ALA A 102 -4.17 2.41 -7.38
C ALA A 102 -2.75 1.98 -6.99
N MET A 103 -2.35 0.76 -7.38
CA MET A 103 -1.00 0.24 -7.14
C MET A 103 0.05 1.03 -7.92
N ILE A 104 -0.18 1.29 -9.22
CA ILE A 104 0.72 2.12 -10.03
C ILE A 104 0.80 3.53 -9.45
N ARG A 105 -0.32 4.14 -9.07
CA ARG A 105 -0.35 5.46 -8.44
C ARG A 105 0.48 5.48 -7.15
N MET A 106 0.36 4.46 -6.32
CA MET A 106 1.13 4.32 -5.09
C MET A 106 2.65 4.27 -5.39
N LEU A 107 3.07 3.43 -6.33
CA LEU A 107 4.48 3.30 -6.73
C LEU A 107 5.00 4.58 -7.42
N ALA A 108 4.17 5.24 -8.23
CA ALA A 108 4.51 6.47 -8.94
C ALA A 108 4.85 7.65 -8.00
N SER A 109 4.38 7.59 -6.75
CA SER A 109 4.72 8.59 -5.73
C SER A 109 6.16 8.48 -5.21
N ASP A 110 6.92 7.45 -5.62
CA ASP A 110 8.26 7.09 -5.13
C ASP A 110 8.31 7.06 -3.59
N PRO A 111 7.55 6.16 -2.96
CA PRO A 111 7.46 6.10 -1.51
C PRO A 111 8.74 5.53 -0.88
N GLU A 112 9.03 5.92 0.38
CA GLU A 112 10.09 5.33 1.20
C GLU A 112 9.61 4.10 1.98
N CYS A 113 8.30 3.89 2.08
CA CYS A 113 7.66 2.73 2.70
C CYS A 113 6.30 2.52 2.07
N ILE A 114 5.86 1.27 1.91
CA ILE A 114 4.53 0.90 1.42
C ILE A 114 3.70 0.32 2.57
N LEU A 115 2.43 0.74 2.63
CA LEU A 115 1.44 0.32 3.61
C LEU A 115 0.25 -0.31 2.86
N LEU A 116 0.04 -1.61 3.05
CA LEU A 116 -1.00 -2.40 2.40
C LEU A 116 -2.02 -2.84 3.43
N ASP A 117 -3.24 -2.33 3.33
CA ASP A 117 -4.32 -2.57 4.28
C ASP A 117 -5.35 -3.51 3.66
N GLU A 118 -5.23 -4.80 3.95
CA GLU A 118 -6.10 -5.87 3.44
C GLU A 118 -6.34 -5.79 1.92
N PRO A 119 -5.29 -5.75 1.09
CA PRO A 119 -5.39 -5.41 -0.33
C PRO A 119 -6.23 -6.37 -1.16
N PHE A 120 -6.51 -7.57 -0.64
CA PHE A 120 -7.24 -8.62 -1.37
C PHE A 120 -8.56 -9.03 -0.72
N SER A 121 -8.98 -8.38 0.37
CA SER A 121 -10.15 -8.78 1.17
C SER A 121 -11.48 -8.72 0.42
N ALA A 122 -11.58 -7.87 -0.61
CA ALA A 122 -12.81 -7.66 -1.39
C ALA A 122 -12.82 -8.45 -2.73
N LEU A 123 -11.89 -9.38 -2.94
CA LEU A 123 -11.74 -10.10 -4.20
C LEU A 123 -12.19 -11.55 -4.09
N ASP A 124 -12.83 -12.04 -5.15
CA ASP A 124 -13.09 -13.46 -5.33
C ASP A 124 -11.78 -14.25 -5.48
N GLU A 125 -11.75 -15.51 -5.01
CA GLU A 125 -10.55 -16.35 -4.92
C GLU A 125 -9.77 -16.46 -6.25
N HIS A 126 -10.48 -16.57 -7.39
CA HIS A 126 -9.86 -16.63 -8.71
C HIS A 126 -9.14 -15.34 -9.09
N ILE A 127 -9.76 -14.19 -8.80
CA ILE A 127 -9.20 -12.87 -9.08
C ILE A 127 -8.06 -12.59 -8.11
N LYS A 128 -8.22 -12.97 -6.86
CA LYS A 128 -7.28 -12.79 -5.77
C LYS A 128 -5.89 -13.35 -6.12
N ARG A 129 -5.79 -14.62 -6.51
CA ARG A 129 -4.51 -15.24 -6.88
C ARG A 129 -3.76 -14.49 -7.98
N LYS A 130 -4.49 -14.06 -9.00
CA LYS A 130 -3.90 -13.27 -10.08
C LYS A 130 -3.38 -11.93 -9.57
N MET A 131 -4.15 -11.24 -8.74
CA MET A 131 -3.79 -9.94 -8.16
C MET A 131 -2.63 -10.04 -7.17
N GLU A 132 -2.54 -11.14 -6.41
CA GLU A 132 -1.40 -11.44 -5.55
C GLU A 132 -0.10 -11.55 -6.37
N MET A 133 -0.13 -12.30 -7.49
CA MET A 133 1.02 -12.44 -8.38
C MET A 133 1.42 -11.09 -9.00
N GLU A 134 0.45 -10.33 -9.50
CA GLU A 134 0.68 -8.99 -10.06
C GLU A 134 1.29 -8.04 -9.02
N LEU A 135 0.79 -8.06 -7.77
CA LEU A 135 1.39 -7.24 -6.70
C LEU A 135 2.81 -7.68 -6.37
N MET A 136 3.08 -8.98 -6.29
CA MET A 136 4.45 -9.48 -6.06
C MET A 136 5.40 -9.02 -7.14
N GLU A 137 5.03 -9.14 -8.41
CA GLU A 137 5.82 -8.68 -9.55
C GLU A 137 6.08 -7.16 -9.48
N MET A 138 5.04 -6.36 -9.16
CA MET A 138 5.18 -4.91 -8.99
C MET A 138 6.15 -4.54 -7.86
N LEU A 139 6.21 -5.35 -6.80
CA LEU A 139 7.04 -5.10 -5.62
C LEU A 139 8.43 -5.74 -5.71
N GLU A 140 8.70 -6.58 -6.71
CA GLU A 140 9.98 -7.31 -6.85
C GLU A 140 11.20 -6.39 -6.79
N ASN A 141 11.11 -5.22 -7.41
CA ASN A 141 12.18 -4.22 -7.42
C ASN A 141 12.04 -3.15 -6.32
N PHE A 142 11.09 -3.32 -5.40
CA PHE A 142 10.88 -2.38 -4.31
C PHE A 142 11.63 -2.84 -3.06
N HIS A 143 12.89 -2.42 -2.95
CA HIS A 143 13.79 -2.82 -1.85
C HIS A 143 13.66 -1.97 -0.57
N LYS A 144 12.50 -1.35 -0.34
CA LYS A 144 12.20 -0.52 0.83
C LYS A 144 11.18 -1.23 1.73
N PRO A 145 10.97 -0.79 2.99
CA PRO A 145 10.04 -1.44 3.90
C PRO A 145 8.61 -1.50 3.38
N ILE A 146 7.96 -2.65 3.58
CA ILE A 146 6.54 -2.86 3.29
C ILE A 146 5.87 -3.35 4.56
N ILE A 147 4.77 -2.72 4.97
CA ILE A 147 3.91 -3.21 6.04
C ILE A 147 2.61 -3.70 5.40
N PHE A 148 2.34 -4.98 5.58
CA PHE A 148 1.20 -5.68 5.01
C PHE A 148 0.26 -6.14 6.14
N VAL A 149 -0.99 -5.71 6.10
CA VAL A 149 -2.03 -6.17 7.01
C VAL A 149 -2.93 -7.15 6.28
N SER A 150 -3.07 -8.34 6.84
CA SER A 150 -4.01 -9.36 6.40
C SER A 150 -4.53 -10.18 7.58
N HIS A 151 -5.68 -10.82 7.40
CA HIS A 151 -6.19 -11.87 8.26
C HIS A 151 -6.05 -13.27 7.63
N ASN A 152 -5.58 -13.34 6.37
CA ASN A 152 -5.36 -14.58 5.65
C ASN A 152 -3.92 -15.08 5.85
N ARG A 153 -3.78 -16.29 6.42
CA ARG A 153 -2.46 -16.89 6.71
C ARG A 153 -1.64 -17.15 5.44
N GLU A 154 -2.28 -17.54 4.34
CA GLU A 154 -1.58 -17.82 3.09
C GLU A 154 -0.98 -16.54 2.49
N GLU A 155 -1.71 -15.43 2.54
CA GLU A 155 -1.18 -14.13 2.13
C GLU A 155 0.05 -13.74 2.96
N ILE A 156 -0.06 -13.85 4.28
CA ILE A 156 1.06 -13.54 5.19
C ILE A 156 2.28 -14.40 4.83
N TYR A 157 2.08 -15.70 4.57
CA TYR A 157 3.19 -16.58 4.19
C TYR A 157 3.88 -16.17 2.89
N ARG A 158 3.11 -15.72 1.90
CA ARG A 158 3.65 -15.33 0.59
C ARG A 158 4.39 -14.00 0.64
N PHE A 159 3.83 -13.01 1.35
CA PHE A 159 4.32 -11.63 1.30
C PHE A 159 5.26 -11.23 2.44
N ALA A 160 5.18 -11.85 3.61
CA ALA A 160 5.91 -11.39 4.78
C ALA A 160 7.25 -12.11 4.95
N ASP A 161 8.25 -11.41 5.44
CA ASP A 161 9.49 -11.97 5.99
C ASP A 161 9.37 -12.11 7.50
N LYS A 162 8.71 -11.14 8.14
CA LYS A 162 8.47 -11.09 9.58
C LYS A 162 7.00 -10.85 9.86
N VAL A 163 6.50 -11.41 10.94
CA VAL A 163 5.09 -11.36 11.33
C VAL A 163 4.94 -10.92 12.78
N CYS A 164 3.94 -10.08 13.05
CA CYS A 164 3.44 -9.79 14.39
C CYS A 164 1.92 -9.93 14.42
N SER A 165 1.35 -10.40 15.52
CA SER A 165 -0.09 -10.39 15.74
C SER A 165 -0.54 -9.10 16.45
N VAL A 166 -1.78 -8.72 16.21
CA VAL A 166 -2.44 -7.63 16.94
C VAL A 166 -3.72 -8.19 17.55
N GLU A 167 -3.71 -8.34 18.86
CA GLU A 167 -4.80 -8.90 19.67
C GLU A 167 -5.16 -7.89 20.76
N ASP A 168 -6.41 -7.56 20.92
CA ASP A 168 -6.93 -6.61 21.92
C ASP A 168 -6.16 -5.26 21.95
N GLY A 169 -5.76 -4.78 20.77
CA GLY A 169 -5.02 -3.52 20.63
C GLY A 169 -3.51 -3.62 20.93
N ILE A 170 -3.03 -4.78 21.36
CA ILE A 170 -1.62 -5.01 21.69
C ILE A 170 -0.92 -5.69 20.52
N VAL A 171 0.26 -5.18 20.17
CA VAL A 171 1.12 -5.77 19.14
C VAL A 171 2.08 -6.76 19.79
N SER A 172 2.09 -8.01 19.29
CA SER A 172 3.03 -9.03 19.77
C SER A 172 4.48 -8.70 19.37
N ARG A 173 5.43 -9.49 19.92
CA ARG A 173 6.79 -9.46 19.37
C ARG A 173 6.79 -9.87 17.90
N THR A 174 7.71 -9.32 17.13
CA THR A 174 7.92 -9.70 15.73
C THR A 174 8.65 -11.02 15.66
N TYR A 175 8.14 -11.94 14.87
CA TYR A 175 8.70 -13.28 14.62
C TYR A 175 9.07 -13.40 13.14
N ASP A 176 10.09 -14.21 12.84
CA ASP A 176 10.29 -14.71 11.48
C ASP A 176 9.07 -15.53 11.04
N LYS A 177 8.66 -15.40 9.78
CA LYS A 177 7.47 -16.10 9.27
C LYS A 177 7.50 -17.61 9.51
N LYS A 178 8.68 -18.23 9.50
CA LYS A 178 8.82 -19.67 9.77
C LYS A 178 8.32 -20.08 11.14
N TYR A 179 8.53 -19.25 12.17
CA TYR A 179 8.06 -19.53 13.53
C TYR A 179 6.56 -19.32 13.72
N PHE A 180 5.95 -18.48 12.89
CA PHE A 180 4.52 -18.19 12.97
C PHE A 180 3.64 -19.38 12.56
N TYR A 181 4.14 -20.26 11.68
CA TYR A 181 3.41 -21.43 11.18
C TYR A 181 3.58 -22.68 12.04
N TYR A 182 4.61 -22.73 12.86
CA TYR A 182 4.89 -23.89 13.73
C TYR A 182 4.35 -23.74 15.17
N LYS A 183 3.63 -22.65 15.50
CA LYS A 183 2.88 -22.58 16.76
C LYS A 183 1.51 -23.24 16.56
N PRO A 184 1.21 -24.29 17.38
CA PRO A 184 -0.10 -24.93 17.42
C PRO A 184 -1.19 -23.96 17.84
#